data_eade8b173559e10c24948ea2defc8d59
#
_entry.id   eade8b173559e10c24948ea2defc8d59
#
_cell.length_a   1.000
_cell.length_b   1.000
_cell.length_c   1.000
_cell.angle_alpha   90.00
_cell.angle_beta   90.00
_cell.angle_gamma   90.00
#
_symmetry.space_group_name_H-M   'P 1'
#
loop_
_entity.id
_entity.type
_entity.pdbx_description
1 polymer ?
#
loop_
_entity_poly.entity_id
_entity_poly.type
_entity_poly.pdbx_seq_one_letter_code
_entity_poly.pdbx_strand_id
1 'polypeptide(L)'
;MIEKTQVKNLINRVGMMLFILAIYILGCTVPMPLARVSATFRHVLAHTSVGIMSFMSGGNFQRLSLFMVGLNPLMIAMLIIQLLTMLRLFYFDTLSMNQLMKIQQWLTLGVAIIQSTAVTLGLKITTGTLDSLAVILMLTAGSMFVVWLGNMNMKFGIGGTITLILFNIISGSIPTLLRSIKMLAKQSYGPLWLFLAAIAGCIVLVFWVSFNRAYYPLKMINTSMSSHDRPIILPIGLNMGAMMTY
;
A
#
# COMPACT_ATOMS: atom_id res chain seq x y z
N MET A 1 -25.59 21.71 17.61
CA MET A 1 -25.62 20.33 18.17
C MET A 1 -25.06 19.31 17.20
N ILE A 2 -25.30 19.42 15.89
CA ILE A 2 -24.83 18.52 14.82
C ILE A 2 -23.29 18.48 14.73
N GLU A 3 -22.61 19.61 14.84
CA GLU A 3 -21.16 19.74 14.72
C GLU A 3 -20.39 18.97 15.81
N LYS A 4 -20.84 19.03 17.07
CA LYS A 4 -20.20 18.30 18.19
C LYS A 4 -20.31 16.78 18.03
N THR A 5 -21.41 16.28 17.45
CA THR A 5 -21.61 14.85 17.20
C THR A 5 -20.71 14.36 16.06
N GLN A 6 -20.51 15.16 15.02
CA GLN A 6 -19.61 14.87 13.91
C GLN A 6 -18.15 14.80 14.38
N VAL A 7 -17.71 15.77 15.19
CA VAL A 7 -16.35 15.79 15.75
C VAL A 7 -16.11 14.59 16.67
N LYS A 8 -17.08 14.22 17.52
CA LYS A 8 -16.96 13.02 18.39
C LYS A 8 -16.83 11.73 17.56
N ASN A 9 -17.60 11.59 16.50
CA ASN A 9 -17.51 10.44 15.59
C ASN A 9 -16.15 10.39 14.87
N LEU A 10 -15.63 11.54 14.46
CA LEU A 10 -14.29 11.63 13.86
C LEU A 10 -13.20 11.20 14.84
N ILE A 11 -13.24 11.72 16.07
CA ILE A 11 -12.28 11.36 17.13
C ILE A 11 -12.30 9.85 17.41
N ASN A 12 -13.48 9.24 17.50
CA ASN A 12 -13.61 7.80 17.70
C ASN A 12 -13.01 6.98 16.55
N ARG A 13 -13.21 7.41 15.29
CA ARG A 13 -12.63 6.77 14.10
C ARG A 13 -11.11 6.91 14.07
N VAL A 14 -10.59 8.10 14.40
CA VAL A 14 -9.14 8.31 14.52
C VAL A 14 -8.55 7.46 15.63
N GLY A 15 -9.19 7.39 16.79
CA GLY A 15 -8.77 6.54 17.90
C GLY A 15 -8.70 5.06 17.52
N MET A 16 -9.72 4.57 16.80
CA MET A 16 -9.75 3.19 16.31
C MET A 16 -8.63 2.93 15.27
N MET A 17 -8.38 3.87 14.36
CA MET A 17 -7.27 3.79 13.41
C MET A 17 -5.92 3.71 14.13
N LEU A 18 -5.68 4.55 15.13
CA LEU A 18 -4.44 4.53 15.92
C LEU A 18 -4.28 3.21 16.69
N PHE A 19 -5.36 2.67 17.23
CA PHE A 19 -5.35 1.38 17.91
C PHE A 19 -4.98 0.23 16.96
N ILE A 20 -5.55 0.20 15.75
CA ILE A 20 -5.22 -0.78 14.72
C ILE A 20 -3.75 -0.64 14.28
N LEU A 21 -3.26 0.59 14.11
CA LEU A 21 -1.85 0.85 13.81
C LEU A 21 -0.93 0.35 14.93
N ALA A 22 -1.30 0.54 16.20
CA ALA A 22 -0.52 0.02 17.34
C ALA A 22 -0.42 -1.52 17.31
N ILE A 23 -1.51 -2.22 17.02
CA ILE A 23 -1.50 -3.69 16.85
C ILE A 23 -0.61 -4.09 15.68
N TYR A 24 -0.67 -3.36 14.56
CA TYR A 24 0.17 -3.60 13.40
C TYR A 24 1.67 -3.43 13.72
N ILE A 25 2.04 -2.36 14.43
CA ILE A 25 3.42 -2.13 14.87
C ILE A 25 3.89 -3.26 15.78
N LEU A 26 3.07 -3.67 16.75
CA LEU A 26 3.41 -4.79 17.63
C LEU A 26 3.67 -6.07 16.82
N GLY A 27 2.82 -6.40 15.86
CA GLY A 27 3.02 -7.56 14.99
C GLY A 27 4.29 -7.48 14.13
N CYS A 28 4.69 -6.28 13.71
CA CYS A 28 5.95 -6.05 13.00
C CYS A 28 7.19 -6.21 13.90
N THR A 29 7.05 -6.07 15.22
CA THR A 29 8.16 -6.23 16.18
C THR A 29 8.31 -7.66 16.69
N VAL A 30 7.26 -8.47 16.60
CA VAL A 30 7.30 -9.89 17.04
C VAL A 30 8.22 -10.67 16.10
N PRO A 31 9.37 -11.19 16.60
CA PRO A 31 10.26 -11.99 15.78
C PRO A 31 9.61 -13.33 15.45
N MET A 32 9.90 -13.84 14.26
CA MET A 32 9.40 -15.13 13.83
C MET A 32 10.15 -16.25 14.55
N PRO A 33 9.46 -17.14 15.28
CA PRO A 33 10.08 -18.33 15.84
C PRO A 33 10.54 -19.26 14.69
N LEU A 34 11.56 -20.08 14.93
CA LEU A 34 12.14 -21.04 13.97
C LEU A 34 12.88 -20.41 12.78
N ALA A 35 12.83 -19.10 12.56
CA ALA A 35 13.56 -18.45 11.50
C ALA A 35 15.00 -18.14 11.91
N ARG A 36 15.98 -18.68 11.18
CA ARG A 36 17.42 -18.39 11.36
C ARG A 36 17.86 -17.37 10.32
N VAL A 37 18.32 -16.23 10.81
CA VAL A 37 18.90 -15.19 9.94
C VAL A 37 20.30 -15.61 9.51
N SER A 38 20.46 -16.06 8.27
CA SER A 38 21.80 -16.26 7.72
C SER A 38 22.45 -14.90 7.42
N ALA A 39 23.78 -14.79 7.56
CA ALA A 39 24.53 -13.58 7.22
C ALA A 39 24.33 -13.17 5.76
N THR A 40 24.15 -14.14 4.88
CA THR A 40 23.86 -13.98 3.44
C THR A 40 22.54 -13.24 3.20
N PHE A 41 21.52 -13.49 4.02
CA PHE A 41 20.22 -12.83 3.95
C PHE A 41 20.31 -11.32 4.18
N ARG A 42 21.08 -10.90 5.19
CA ARG A 42 21.27 -9.46 5.47
C ARG A 42 22.01 -8.76 4.34
N HIS A 43 22.96 -9.42 3.72
CA HIS A 43 23.75 -8.85 2.62
C HIS A 43 22.92 -8.69 1.35
N VAL A 44 22.11 -9.69 1.01
CA VAL A 44 21.23 -9.66 -0.16
C VAL A 44 20.17 -8.57 -0.02
N LEU A 45 19.55 -8.40 1.15
CA LEU A 45 18.54 -7.35 1.38
C LEU A 45 19.13 -5.93 1.40
N ALA A 46 20.36 -5.77 1.90
CA ALA A 46 20.99 -4.45 2.00
C ALA A 46 21.40 -3.87 0.64
N HIS A 47 21.64 -4.71 -0.35
CA HIS A 47 22.21 -4.31 -1.65
C HIS A 47 21.32 -4.61 -2.86
N THR A 48 20.14 -5.17 -2.66
CA THR A 48 19.26 -5.56 -3.76
C THR A 48 18.03 -4.65 -3.82
N SER A 49 17.60 -4.31 -5.04
CA SER A 49 16.34 -3.61 -5.33
C SER A 49 15.09 -4.29 -4.73
N VAL A 50 15.19 -5.57 -4.37
CA VAL A 50 14.16 -6.34 -3.64
C VAL A 50 13.80 -5.70 -2.29
N GLY A 51 14.76 -5.11 -1.58
CA GLY A 51 14.51 -4.38 -0.34
C GLY A 51 13.61 -3.16 -0.56
N ILE A 52 13.89 -2.37 -1.61
CA ILE A 52 13.10 -1.18 -1.96
C ILE A 52 11.71 -1.60 -2.43
N MET A 53 11.62 -2.63 -3.24
CA MET A 53 10.36 -3.13 -3.79
C MET A 53 9.44 -3.71 -2.69
N SER A 54 10.01 -4.32 -1.65
CA SER A 54 9.24 -4.81 -0.52
C SER A 54 8.64 -3.69 0.32
N PHE A 55 9.34 -2.56 0.47
CA PHE A 55 8.80 -1.39 1.16
C PHE A 55 7.61 -0.78 0.40
N MET A 56 7.72 -0.67 -0.91
CA MET A 56 6.66 -0.11 -1.75
C MET A 56 5.39 -0.98 -1.75
N SER A 57 5.54 -2.28 -1.54
CA SER A 57 4.42 -3.24 -1.56
C SER A 57 3.83 -3.54 -0.18
N GLY A 58 4.24 -2.85 0.88
CA GLY A 58 3.68 -3.05 2.22
C GLY A 58 4.22 -4.27 2.99
N GLY A 59 5.30 -4.91 2.52
CA GLY A 59 6.04 -5.95 3.24
C GLY A 59 7.27 -5.39 3.95
N ASN A 60 7.65 -5.94 5.09
CA ASN A 60 8.85 -5.53 5.81
C ASN A 60 9.85 -6.68 5.92
N PHE A 61 10.57 -6.92 4.82
CA PHE A 61 11.57 -7.99 4.74
C PHE A 61 12.86 -7.71 5.54
N GLN A 62 13.07 -6.49 6.02
CA GLN A 62 14.27 -6.17 6.82
C GLN A 62 14.24 -6.79 8.21
N ARG A 63 13.06 -7.13 8.70
CA ARG A 63 12.87 -7.84 9.97
C ARG A 63 12.14 -9.14 9.68
N LEU A 64 12.68 -10.26 10.12
CA LEU A 64 11.99 -11.54 10.11
C LEU A 64 10.87 -11.49 11.17
N SER A 65 9.81 -10.78 10.87
CA SER A 65 8.63 -10.62 11.72
C SER A 65 7.47 -11.44 11.18
N LEU A 66 6.47 -11.66 12.02
CA LEU A 66 5.24 -12.35 11.64
C LEU A 66 4.55 -11.67 10.44
N PHE A 67 4.66 -10.34 10.32
CA PHE A 67 4.07 -9.54 9.23
C PHE A 67 5.06 -9.23 8.10
N MET A 68 6.09 -10.05 7.93
CA MET A 68 7.11 -9.86 6.90
C MET A 68 6.51 -9.79 5.49
N VAL A 69 5.59 -10.69 5.15
CA VAL A 69 4.86 -10.69 3.88
C VAL A 69 3.81 -9.57 3.84
N GLY A 70 3.24 -9.23 5.01
CA GLY A 70 2.38 -8.07 5.23
C GLY A 70 1.18 -8.00 4.28
N LEU A 71 0.97 -6.84 3.67
CA LEU A 71 -0.14 -6.54 2.75
C LEU A 71 0.16 -6.85 1.27
N ASN A 72 1.37 -7.33 0.95
CA ASN A 72 1.75 -7.66 -0.42
C ASN A 72 0.75 -8.56 -1.16
N PRO A 73 0.29 -9.68 -0.57
CA PRO A 73 -0.65 -10.57 -1.24
C PRO A 73 -1.96 -9.87 -1.60
N LEU A 74 -2.43 -8.97 -0.71
CA LEU A 74 -3.64 -8.20 -0.95
C LEU A 74 -3.48 -7.21 -2.10
N MET A 75 -2.33 -6.51 -2.15
CA MET A 75 -2.03 -5.58 -3.25
C MET A 75 -2.01 -6.28 -4.60
N ILE A 76 -1.35 -7.45 -4.67
CA ILE A 76 -1.31 -8.26 -5.89
C ILE A 76 -2.71 -8.77 -6.25
N ALA A 77 -3.49 -9.24 -5.28
CA ALA A 77 -4.86 -9.69 -5.51
C ALA A 77 -5.75 -8.57 -6.06
N MET A 78 -5.63 -7.35 -5.50
CA MET A 78 -6.33 -6.16 -6.01
C MET A 78 -5.94 -5.85 -7.46
N LEU A 79 -4.64 -5.86 -7.77
CA LEU A 79 -4.15 -5.62 -9.14
C LEU A 79 -4.67 -6.67 -10.13
N ILE A 80 -4.67 -7.94 -9.73
CA ILE A 80 -5.21 -9.03 -10.57
C ILE A 80 -6.69 -8.81 -10.84
N ILE A 81 -7.49 -8.50 -9.82
CA ILE A 81 -8.93 -8.24 -9.99
C ILE A 81 -9.14 -7.02 -10.90
N GLN A 82 -8.39 -5.95 -10.69
CA GLN A 82 -8.48 -4.75 -11.53
C GLN A 82 -8.14 -5.05 -12.99
N LEU A 83 -7.10 -5.85 -13.24
CA LEU A 83 -6.73 -6.27 -14.58
C LEU A 83 -7.82 -7.14 -15.22
N LEU A 84 -8.38 -8.10 -14.48
CA LEU A 84 -9.47 -8.95 -14.97
C LEU A 84 -10.73 -8.14 -15.30
N THR A 85 -11.05 -7.14 -14.48
CA THR A 85 -12.16 -6.24 -14.71
C THR A 85 -11.94 -5.39 -15.98
N MET A 86 -10.72 -4.83 -16.16
CA MET A 86 -10.36 -4.08 -17.38
C MET A 86 -10.45 -4.91 -18.65
N LEU A 87 -10.01 -6.16 -18.59
CA LEU A 87 -10.05 -7.08 -19.73
C LEU A 87 -11.45 -7.64 -20.00
N ARG A 88 -12.46 -7.30 -19.18
CA ARG A 88 -13.84 -7.84 -19.23
C ARG A 88 -13.88 -9.36 -19.28
N LEU A 89 -12.86 -10.03 -18.74
CA LEU A 89 -12.80 -11.48 -18.63
C LEU A 89 -13.74 -11.92 -17.50
N PHE A 90 -14.49 -12.98 -17.74
CA PHE A 90 -15.37 -13.62 -16.74
C PHE A 90 -16.51 -12.75 -16.17
N TYR A 91 -16.95 -11.71 -16.86
CA TYR A 91 -18.09 -10.85 -16.44
C TYR A 91 -17.92 -10.26 -15.03
N PHE A 92 -16.70 -9.90 -14.63
CA PHE A 92 -16.42 -9.31 -13.32
C PHE A 92 -17.18 -7.99 -13.11
N ASP A 93 -17.55 -7.29 -14.17
CA ASP A 93 -18.30 -6.03 -14.12
C ASP A 93 -19.73 -6.21 -13.58
N THR A 94 -20.28 -7.43 -13.62
CA THR A 94 -21.64 -7.73 -13.16
C THR A 94 -21.70 -8.23 -11.72
N LEU A 95 -20.54 -8.45 -11.07
CA LEU A 95 -20.46 -8.97 -9.72
C LEU A 95 -20.81 -7.89 -8.67
N SER A 96 -21.55 -8.31 -7.64
CA SER A 96 -21.81 -7.43 -6.50
C SER A 96 -20.52 -7.16 -5.70
N MET A 97 -20.45 -6.00 -5.02
CA MET A 97 -19.30 -5.64 -4.16
C MET A 97 -18.96 -6.72 -3.13
N ASN A 98 -19.99 -7.40 -2.59
CA ASN A 98 -19.77 -8.48 -1.61
C ASN A 98 -19.12 -9.73 -2.23
N GLN A 99 -19.44 -10.02 -3.49
CA GLN A 99 -18.84 -11.13 -4.24
C GLN A 99 -17.39 -10.79 -4.60
N LEU A 100 -17.13 -9.56 -5.05
CA LEU A 100 -15.76 -9.10 -5.33
C LEU A 100 -14.88 -9.16 -4.09
N MET A 101 -15.36 -8.72 -2.93
CA MET A 101 -14.61 -8.84 -1.67
C MET A 101 -14.30 -10.28 -1.29
N LYS A 102 -15.21 -11.22 -1.49
CA LYS A 102 -14.97 -12.65 -1.23
C LYS A 102 -13.92 -13.22 -2.17
N ILE A 103 -14.03 -12.94 -3.47
CA ILE A 103 -13.04 -13.37 -4.48
C ILE A 103 -11.67 -12.80 -4.15
N GLN A 104 -11.60 -11.52 -3.79
CA GLN A 104 -10.37 -10.86 -3.37
C GLN A 104 -9.73 -11.56 -2.17
N GLN A 105 -10.51 -11.94 -1.15
CA GLN A 105 -9.99 -12.64 0.03
C GLN A 105 -9.41 -14.02 -0.32
N TRP A 106 -10.11 -14.81 -1.14
CA TRP A 106 -9.61 -16.11 -1.59
C TRP A 106 -8.37 -15.98 -2.46
N LEU A 107 -8.36 -15.02 -3.38
CA LEU A 107 -7.19 -14.73 -4.20
C LEU A 107 -5.99 -14.29 -3.35
N THR A 108 -6.24 -13.43 -2.36
CA THR A 108 -5.22 -12.99 -1.40
C THR A 108 -4.64 -14.16 -0.63
N LEU A 109 -5.47 -15.10 -0.18
CA LEU A 109 -5.00 -16.31 0.51
C LEU A 109 -4.09 -17.16 -0.40
N GLY A 110 -4.51 -17.40 -1.65
CA GLY A 110 -3.71 -18.14 -2.62
C GLY A 110 -2.35 -17.50 -2.89
N VAL A 111 -2.34 -16.17 -3.13
CA VAL A 111 -1.10 -15.40 -3.33
C VAL A 111 -0.24 -15.39 -2.07
N ALA A 112 -0.85 -15.30 -0.87
CA ALA A 112 -0.13 -15.35 0.40
C ALA A 112 0.62 -16.68 0.60
N ILE A 113 -0.01 -17.79 0.28
CA ILE A 113 0.63 -19.13 0.34
C ILE A 113 1.82 -19.19 -0.62
N ILE A 114 1.64 -18.76 -1.88
CA ILE A 114 2.70 -18.77 -2.90
C ILE A 114 3.87 -17.88 -2.45
N GLN A 115 3.60 -16.66 -1.98
CA GLN A 115 4.65 -15.74 -1.52
C GLN A 115 5.36 -16.25 -0.27
N SER A 116 4.62 -16.77 0.71
CA SER A 116 5.19 -17.34 1.93
C SER A 116 6.10 -18.51 1.63
N THR A 117 5.70 -19.37 0.69
CA THR A 117 6.51 -20.49 0.21
C THR A 117 7.77 -20.01 -0.51
N ALA A 118 7.62 -19.06 -1.43
CA ALA A 118 8.75 -18.49 -2.17
C ALA A 118 9.77 -17.82 -1.24
N VAL A 119 9.30 -17.06 -0.23
CA VAL A 119 10.16 -16.42 0.76
C VAL A 119 10.87 -17.44 1.63
N THR A 120 10.16 -18.45 2.13
CA THR A 120 10.74 -19.46 3.04
C THR A 120 11.80 -20.30 2.33
N LEU A 121 11.51 -20.78 1.11
CA LEU A 121 12.42 -21.61 0.34
C LEU A 121 13.53 -20.78 -0.32
N GLY A 122 13.20 -19.62 -0.89
CA GLY A 122 14.15 -18.76 -1.60
C GLY A 122 15.22 -18.18 -0.68
N LEU A 123 14.85 -17.83 0.54
CA LEU A 123 15.78 -17.25 1.53
C LEU A 123 16.42 -18.30 2.45
N LYS A 124 16.07 -19.59 2.29
CA LYS A 124 16.57 -20.69 3.13
C LYS A 124 16.50 -20.35 4.62
N ILE A 125 15.35 -19.87 5.06
CA ILE A 125 15.12 -19.38 6.42
C ILE A 125 15.16 -20.53 7.43
N THR A 126 14.88 -21.75 6.99
CA THR A 126 14.79 -22.95 7.83
C THR A 126 15.65 -24.08 7.25
N THR A 127 16.07 -25.02 8.10
CA THR A 127 16.88 -26.18 7.72
C THR A 127 16.06 -27.48 7.66
N GLY A 128 14.88 -27.51 8.26
CA GLY A 128 13.99 -28.67 8.30
C GLY A 128 12.73 -28.48 7.46
N THR A 129 12.16 -29.57 6.93
CA THR A 129 10.90 -29.54 6.15
C THR A 129 9.70 -29.18 7.03
N LEU A 130 9.63 -29.69 8.25
CA LEU A 130 8.57 -29.36 9.21
C LEU A 130 8.65 -27.88 9.66
N ASP A 131 9.86 -27.38 9.90
CA ASP A 131 10.09 -25.98 10.26
C ASP A 131 9.70 -25.06 9.10
N SER A 132 10.00 -25.46 7.86
CA SER A 132 9.60 -24.71 6.66
C SER A 132 8.09 -24.60 6.54
N LEU A 133 7.38 -25.70 6.76
CA LEU A 133 5.91 -25.72 6.72
C LEU A 133 5.31 -24.84 7.82
N ALA A 134 5.86 -24.92 9.04
CA ALA A 134 5.42 -24.07 10.15
C ALA A 134 5.62 -22.56 9.83
N VAL A 135 6.77 -22.19 9.28
CA VAL A 135 7.06 -20.80 8.88
C VAL A 135 6.14 -20.32 7.77
N ILE A 136 5.85 -21.16 6.74
CA ILE A 136 4.91 -20.83 5.67
C ILE A 136 3.51 -20.55 6.25
N LEU A 137 3.04 -21.42 7.14
CA LEU A 137 1.74 -21.23 7.80
C LEU A 137 1.70 -19.96 8.63
N MET A 138 2.75 -19.68 9.40
CA MET A 138 2.84 -18.46 10.22
C MET A 138 2.84 -17.19 9.37
N LEU A 139 3.61 -17.16 8.27
CA LEU A 139 3.65 -16.02 7.36
C LEU A 139 2.30 -15.79 6.67
N THR A 140 1.66 -16.88 6.23
CA THR A 140 0.34 -16.80 5.60
C THR A 140 -0.71 -16.33 6.59
N ALA A 141 -0.72 -16.86 7.80
CA ALA A 141 -1.63 -16.43 8.87
C ALA A 141 -1.38 -14.95 9.24
N GLY A 142 -0.12 -14.53 9.35
CA GLY A 142 0.27 -13.15 9.62
C GLY A 142 -0.23 -12.20 8.54
N SER A 143 -0.07 -12.53 7.25
CA SER A 143 -0.57 -11.69 6.16
C SER A 143 -2.10 -11.60 6.14
N MET A 144 -2.81 -12.70 6.37
CA MET A 144 -4.29 -12.71 6.47
C MET A 144 -4.78 -11.91 7.67
N PHE A 145 -4.06 -11.93 8.79
CA PHE A 145 -4.36 -11.11 9.95
C PHE A 145 -4.21 -9.60 9.64
N VAL A 146 -3.17 -9.21 8.91
CA VAL A 146 -2.99 -7.80 8.48
C VAL A 146 -4.10 -7.37 7.51
N VAL A 147 -4.54 -8.25 6.62
CA VAL A 147 -5.71 -8.00 5.75
C VAL A 147 -6.98 -7.81 6.58
N TRP A 148 -7.17 -8.64 7.62
CA TRP A 148 -8.29 -8.49 8.54
C TRP A 148 -8.24 -7.16 9.29
N LEU A 149 -7.07 -6.73 9.77
CA LEU A 149 -6.87 -5.41 10.39
C LEU A 149 -7.22 -4.27 9.41
N GLY A 150 -6.82 -4.38 8.14
CA GLY A 150 -7.19 -3.42 7.09
C GLY A 150 -8.70 -3.31 6.90
N ASN A 151 -9.39 -4.45 6.86
CA ASN A 151 -10.85 -4.50 6.74
C ASN A 151 -11.55 -3.93 7.99
N MET A 152 -11.01 -4.19 9.19
CA MET A 152 -11.49 -3.56 10.43
C MET A 152 -11.32 -2.04 10.38
N ASN A 153 -10.17 -1.56 9.88
CA ASN A 153 -9.93 -0.13 9.72
C ASN A 153 -10.89 0.52 8.70
N MET A 154 -11.33 -0.24 7.68
CA MET A 154 -12.33 0.24 6.72
C MET A 154 -13.70 0.45 7.37
N LYS A 155 -14.09 -0.43 8.29
CA LYS A 155 -15.39 -0.35 8.98
C LYS A 155 -15.42 0.70 10.08
N PHE A 156 -14.40 0.76 10.91
CA PHE A 156 -14.41 1.52 12.16
C PHE A 156 -13.41 2.67 12.20
N GLY A 157 -12.39 2.65 11.34
CA GLY A 157 -11.34 3.65 11.27
C GLY A 157 -11.49 4.61 10.08
N ILE A 158 -10.35 5.09 9.60
CA ILE A 158 -10.23 5.99 8.45
C ILE A 158 -9.21 5.41 7.47
N GLY A 159 -9.53 5.43 6.17
CA GLY A 159 -8.61 5.06 5.08
C GLY A 159 -8.39 3.56 4.87
N GLY A 160 -9.01 2.70 5.69
CA GLY A 160 -8.99 1.25 5.49
C GLY A 160 -7.58 0.66 5.41
N THR A 161 -7.37 -0.27 4.48
CA THR A 161 -6.10 -0.95 4.23
C THR A 161 -4.99 0.01 3.75
N ILE A 162 -5.37 1.08 3.03
CA ILE A 162 -4.43 2.08 2.51
C ILE A 162 -3.66 2.76 3.65
N THR A 163 -4.29 3.00 4.79
CA THR A 163 -3.62 3.59 5.98
C THR A 163 -2.47 2.72 6.46
N LEU A 164 -2.65 1.40 6.52
CA LEU A 164 -1.59 0.45 6.92
C LEU A 164 -0.45 0.43 5.90
N ILE A 165 -0.78 0.47 4.61
CA ILE A 165 0.21 0.54 3.51
C ILE A 165 1.02 1.83 3.62
N LEU A 166 0.37 2.98 3.74
CA LEU A 166 1.03 4.28 3.87
C LEU A 166 1.92 4.32 5.11
N PHE A 167 1.43 3.82 6.25
CA PHE A 167 2.22 3.74 7.47
C PHE A 167 3.49 2.91 7.26
N ASN A 168 3.38 1.76 6.60
CA ASN A 168 4.54 0.91 6.33
C ASN A 168 5.55 1.57 5.39
N ILE A 169 5.10 2.21 4.32
CA ILE A 169 5.95 2.97 3.39
C ILE A 169 6.67 4.10 4.13
N ILE A 170 5.97 4.88 4.92
CA ILE A 170 6.54 6.00 5.67
C ILE A 170 7.54 5.47 6.70
N SER A 171 7.17 4.48 7.50
CA SER A 171 8.02 3.89 8.53
C SER A 171 9.30 3.27 7.96
N GLY A 172 9.22 2.64 6.80
CA GLY A 172 10.37 2.06 6.10
C GLY A 172 11.26 3.10 5.42
N SER A 173 10.66 4.16 4.87
CA SER A 173 11.39 5.19 4.11
C SER A 173 12.13 6.18 5.01
N ILE A 174 11.58 6.53 6.18
CA ILE A 174 12.17 7.52 7.09
C ILE A 174 13.62 7.19 7.49
N PRO A 175 13.95 5.97 7.96
CA PRO A 175 15.34 5.65 8.34
C PRO A 175 16.31 5.76 7.16
N THR A 176 15.87 5.36 5.97
CA THR A 176 16.67 5.43 4.74
C THR A 176 16.92 6.86 4.31
N LEU A 177 15.88 7.70 4.32
CA LEU A 177 15.99 9.13 4.04
C LEU A 177 16.92 9.82 5.03
N LEU A 178 16.80 9.56 6.32
CA LEU A 178 17.66 10.14 7.35
C LEU A 178 19.12 9.74 7.15
N ARG A 179 19.40 8.49 6.77
CA ARG A 179 20.78 8.04 6.45
C ARG A 179 21.31 8.76 5.22
N SER A 180 20.52 8.87 4.16
CA SER A 180 20.90 9.56 2.91
C SER A 180 21.17 11.03 3.17
N ILE A 181 20.34 11.71 3.94
CA ILE A 181 20.54 13.11 4.34
C ILE A 181 21.84 13.26 5.14
N LYS A 182 22.10 12.39 6.12
CA LYS A 182 23.31 12.42 6.92
C LYS A 182 24.58 12.13 6.08
N MET A 183 24.50 11.23 5.11
CA MET A 183 25.63 10.95 4.20
C MET A 183 25.90 12.14 3.28
N LEU A 184 24.87 12.73 2.69
CA LEU A 184 24.99 13.93 1.86
C LEU A 184 25.52 15.12 2.66
N ALA A 185 25.06 15.33 3.89
CA ALA A 185 25.50 16.44 4.73
C ALA A 185 26.99 16.40 5.11
N LYS A 186 27.60 15.19 5.12
CA LYS A 186 29.03 15.01 5.40
C LYS A 186 29.96 15.30 4.20
N GLN A 187 29.40 15.43 3.00
CA GLN A 187 30.17 15.71 1.79
C GLN A 187 30.54 17.20 1.71
N SER A 188 31.66 17.52 1.09
CA SER A 188 32.20 18.88 1.04
C SER A 188 31.21 19.95 0.50
N TYR A 189 30.28 19.56 -0.37
CA TYR A 189 29.18 20.36 -0.90
C TYR A 189 27.80 19.89 -0.44
N GLY A 190 27.75 19.18 0.69
CA GLY A 190 26.53 18.56 1.21
C GLY A 190 25.32 19.49 1.36
N PRO A 191 25.47 20.71 1.95
CA PRO A 191 24.35 21.64 2.09
C PRO A 191 23.77 22.09 0.75
N LEU A 192 24.61 22.28 -0.27
CA LEU A 192 24.18 22.67 -1.61
C LEU A 192 23.34 21.57 -2.27
N TRP A 193 23.78 20.31 -2.18
CA TRP A 193 23.05 19.17 -2.70
C TRP A 193 21.71 18.94 -1.99
N LEU A 194 21.65 19.16 -0.67
CA LEU A 194 20.40 19.08 0.09
C LEU A 194 19.42 20.18 -0.33
N PHE A 195 19.90 21.39 -0.54
CA PHE A 195 19.09 22.51 -1.03
C PHE A 195 18.53 22.23 -2.44
N LEU A 196 19.36 21.71 -3.33
CA LEU A 196 18.97 21.37 -4.69
C LEU A 196 17.94 20.22 -4.70
N ALA A 197 18.12 19.21 -3.85
CA ALA A 197 17.17 18.11 -3.69
C ALA A 197 15.82 18.59 -3.13
N ALA A 198 15.83 19.54 -2.19
CA ALA A 198 14.60 20.14 -1.66
C ALA A 198 13.84 20.93 -2.74
N ILE A 199 14.54 21.73 -3.54
CA ILE A 199 13.93 22.46 -4.68
C ILE A 199 13.35 21.48 -5.69
N ALA A 200 14.10 20.44 -6.08
CA ALA A 200 13.62 19.41 -7.00
C ALA A 200 12.36 18.73 -6.46
N GLY A 201 12.32 18.40 -5.17
CA GLY A 201 11.14 17.84 -4.51
C GLY A 201 9.93 18.78 -4.57
N CYS A 202 10.13 20.08 -4.31
CA CYS A 202 9.05 21.07 -4.44
C CYS A 202 8.53 21.19 -5.87
N ILE A 203 9.42 21.19 -6.87
CA ILE A 203 9.04 21.23 -8.30
C ILE A 203 8.19 20.01 -8.65
N VAL A 204 8.62 18.81 -8.24
CA VAL A 204 7.88 17.57 -8.49
C VAL A 204 6.49 17.62 -7.82
N LEU A 205 6.39 18.11 -6.59
CA LEU A 205 5.11 18.26 -5.89
C LEU A 205 4.18 19.24 -6.62
N VAL A 206 4.67 20.42 -7.00
CA VAL A 206 3.89 21.41 -7.75
C VAL A 206 3.42 20.85 -9.09
N PHE A 207 4.32 20.17 -9.82
CA PHE A 207 3.98 19.50 -11.07
C PHE A 207 2.89 18.44 -10.85
N TRP A 208 3.03 17.58 -9.82
CA TRP A 208 2.06 16.53 -9.53
C TRP A 208 0.68 17.09 -9.17
N VAL A 209 0.65 18.13 -8.32
CA VAL A 209 -0.62 18.79 -7.96
C VAL A 209 -1.26 19.46 -9.16
N SER A 210 -0.46 20.14 -10.00
CA SER A 210 -0.94 20.80 -11.22
C SER A 210 -1.49 19.79 -12.23
N PHE A 211 -0.79 18.66 -12.39
CA PHE A 211 -1.22 17.58 -13.28
C PHE A 211 -2.53 16.93 -12.83
N ASN A 212 -2.67 16.69 -11.51
CA ASN A 212 -3.93 16.14 -10.96
C ASN A 212 -5.10 17.12 -11.03
N ARG A 213 -4.85 18.43 -11.05
CA ARG A 213 -5.87 19.47 -11.18
C ARG A 213 -6.20 19.82 -12.64
N ALA A 214 -5.38 19.38 -13.58
CA ALA A 214 -5.60 19.67 -14.98
C ALA A 214 -6.80 18.88 -15.51
N TYR A 215 -7.79 19.61 -16.03
CA TYR A 215 -8.96 19.05 -16.68
C TYR A 215 -9.17 19.69 -18.05
N TYR A 216 -9.65 18.91 -18.99
CA TYR A 216 -10.03 19.39 -20.31
C TYR A 216 -11.56 19.59 -20.34
N PRO A 217 -12.05 20.81 -20.53
CA PRO A 217 -13.49 21.09 -20.58
C PRO A 217 -14.06 20.68 -21.92
N LEU A 218 -14.77 19.57 -22.01
CA LEU A 218 -15.56 19.21 -23.19
C LEU A 218 -16.92 19.91 -23.14
N LYS A 219 -17.23 20.68 -24.19
CA LYS A 219 -18.55 21.27 -24.39
C LYS A 219 -19.48 20.21 -24.99
N MET A 220 -20.45 19.77 -24.21
CA MET A 220 -21.52 18.91 -24.74
C MET A 220 -22.60 19.76 -25.37
N ILE A 221 -22.84 19.53 -26.66
CA ILE A 221 -23.96 20.13 -27.40
C ILE A 221 -25.08 19.09 -27.40
N ASN A 222 -26.11 19.36 -26.64
CA ASN A 222 -27.33 18.53 -26.65
C ASN A 222 -28.26 19.05 -27.74
N THR A 223 -28.64 18.22 -28.69
CA THR A 223 -29.49 18.59 -29.84
C THR A 223 -30.91 19.08 -29.43
N SER A 224 -31.30 18.86 -28.17
CA SER A 224 -32.57 19.34 -27.60
C SER A 224 -32.46 20.65 -26.81
N MET A 225 -31.25 21.25 -26.70
CA MET A 225 -31.09 22.52 -26.00
C MET A 225 -31.52 23.69 -26.83
N SER A 226 -32.33 24.56 -26.24
CA SER A 226 -32.71 25.86 -26.82
C SER A 226 -31.45 26.74 -26.91
N SER A 227 -31.40 27.61 -27.93
CA SER A 227 -30.30 28.53 -28.22
C SER A 227 -29.89 29.45 -27.03
N HIS A 228 -30.66 29.44 -25.93
CA HIS A 228 -30.41 30.27 -24.73
C HIS A 228 -29.83 29.50 -23.54
N ASP A 229 -29.69 28.17 -23.64
CA ASP A 229 -29.15 27.36 -22.53
C ASP A 229 -27.60 27.35 -22.53
N ARG A 230 -27.05 27.46 -21.33
CA ARG A 230 -25.59 27.41 -21.18
C ARG A 230 -25.07 26.01 -21.53
N PRO A 231 -24.00 25.89 -22.32
CA PRO A 231 -23.42 24.59 -22.66
C PRO A 231 -23.00 23.83 -21.39
N ILE A 232 -23.40 22.59 -21.26
CA ILE A 232 -22.96 21.71 -20.17
C ILE A 232 -21.48 21.37 -20.43
N ILE A 233 -20.62 21.77 -19.51
CA ILE A 233 -19.18 21.48 -19.56
C ILE A 233 -18.93 20.21 -18.78
N LEU A 234 -18.46 19.16 -19.46
CA LEU A 234 -17.97 17.94 -18.81
C LEU A 234 -16.47 18.07 -18.57
N PRO A 235 -16.01 18.22 -17.31
CA PRO A 235 -14.58 18.27 -17.00
C PRO A 235 -14.01 16.87 -17.07
N ILE A 236 -13.19 16.57 -18.09
CA ILE A 236 -12.44 15.32 -18.15
C ILE A 236 -11.05 15.58 -17.59
N GLY A 237 -10.69 14.89 -16.49
CA GLY A 237 -9.38 14.98 -15.89
C GLY A 237 -8.30 14.42 -16.82
N LEU A 238 -7.17 15.11 -16.95
CA LEU A 238 -6.03 14.61 -17.71
C LEU A 238 -5.46 13.30 -17.13
N ASN A 239 -5.60 13.11 -15.84
CA ASN A 239 -5.19 11.89 -15.15
C ASN A 239 -6.30 10.83 -15.24
N MET A 240 -6.32 10.06 -16.33
CA MET A 240 -7.29 8.97 -16.53
C MET A 240 -7.20 7.89 -15.42
N GLY A 241 -6.02 7.65 -14.85
CA GLY A 241 -5.86 6.71 -13.75
C GLY A 241 -6.61 7.13 -12.48
N ALA A 242 -6.68 8.42 -12.18
CA ALA A 242 -7.45 8.92 -11.05
C ALA A 242 -8.97 8.86 -11.31
N MET A 243 -9.42 8.96 -12.57
CA MET A 243 -10.84 8.83 -12.90
C MET A 243 -11.39 7.40 -12.78
N MET A 244 -10.52 6.38 -12.92
CA MET A 244 -10.92 4.98 -12.78
C MET A 244 -11.03 4.51 -11.32
N THR A 245 -10.59 5.33 -10.36
CA THR A 245 -10.64 5.01 -8.92
C THR A 245 -11.83 5.64 -8.19
N TYR A 246 -12.65 6.42 -8.87
CA TYR A 246 -13.92 6.95 -8.42
C TYR A 246 -15.07 6.27 -9.18
#